data_00beb63d7336846129b89c6a49b6b044
#
_entry.id   00beb63d7336846129b89c6a49b6b044
#
_cell.length_a   1.000
_cell.length_b   1.000
_cell.length_c   1.000
_cell.angle_alpha   90.00
_cell.angle_beta   90.00
_cell.angle_gamma   90.00
#
_symmetry.space_group_name_H-M   'P 1'
#
loop_
_entity.id
_entity.type
_entity.pdbx_description
1 polymer ?
#
loop_
_entity_poly.entity_id
_entity_poly.type
_entity_poly.pdbx_seq_one_letter_code
_entity_poly.pdbx_strand_id
1 'polypeptide(L)'
;MKIQGSPLVKASYDELVSFIRHYRHHGTPTIIGGWAVWFYNPYFGSIDIDVVGPSYKGEFYRIIEEYEHTHGYQTAPTDLFGVEAIASKPIISEGKKVGDMEIDACSFEQPGAGEFHEDRSLTLPYSLCNEPGNKREVKIARDCVCYAPSKALLTMFKVKAYRDRSYDIRSKGATMNPERLVWLRTKVAKDATDIIALLDPRGRGGLVGDKMDYGQLRQIAKARGLEALTKETLGAILGSKEALVSYGKTVNLRAVKASLGSVFHPFG
;
A
#
# COMPACT_ATOMS: atom_id res chain seq x y z
N MET A 1 -4.77 7.44 -19.68
CA MET A 1 -3.51 7.92 -19.07
C MET A 1 -2.39 6.98 -19.48
N LYS A 2 -1.21 7.47 -19.92
CA LYS A 2 -0.08 6.59 -20.24
C LYS A 2 0.66 6.27 -18.96
N ILE A 3 0.76 4.98 -18.61
CA ILE A 3 1.59 4.54 -17.50
C ILE A 3 3.04 4.69 -17.91
N GLN A 4 3.76 5.52 -17.17
CA GLN A 4 5.22 5.62 -17.26
C GLN A 4 5.80 4.62 -16.26
N GLY A 5 6.49 3.61 -16.73
CA GLY A 5 7.08 2.60 -15.86
C GLY A 5 7.81 1.52 -16.65
N SER A 6 8.46 0.64 -15.91
CA SER A 6 9.07 -0.56 -16.48
C SER A 6 7.98 -1.47 -17.09
N PRO A 7 8.34 -2.40 -17.98
CA PRO A 7 7.42 -3.42 -18.50
C PRO A 7 6.64 -4.14 -17.39
N LEU A 8 7.30 -4.35 -16.25
CA LEU A 8 6.74 -4.97 -15.05
C LEU A 8 5.56 -4.16 -14.47
N VAL A 9 5.73 -2.84 -14.28
CA VAL A 9 4.67 -1.96 -13.76
C VAL A 9 3.50 -1.87 -14.74
N LYS A 10 3.78 -1.84 -16.04
CA LYS A 10 2.74 -1.82 -17.08
C LYS A 10 1.92 -3.11 -17.06
N ALA A 11 2.57 -4.27 -17.01
CA ALA A 11 1.89 -5.56 -16.95
C ALA A 11 1.02 -5.68 -15.67
N SER A 12 1.55 -5.23 -14.52
CA SER A 12 0.78 -5.21 -13.27
C SER A 12 -0.45 -4.28 -13.33
N TYR A 13 -0.35 -3.15 -14.03
CA TYR A 13 -1.53 -2.31 -14.23
C TYR A 13 -2.58 -2.95 -15.13
N ASP A 14 -2.17 -3.58 -16.21
CA ASP A 14 -3.08 -4.28 -17.11
C ASP A 14 -3.80 -5.42 -16.35
N GLU A 15 -3.08 -6.09 -15.48
CA GLU A 15 -3.62 -7.12 -14.58
C GLU A 15 -4.57 -6.54 -13.53
N LEU A 16 -4.24 -5.40 -12.90
CA LEU A 16 -5.13 -4.70 -11.98
C LEU A 16 -6.47 -4.37 -12.65
N VAL A 17 -6.43 -3.88 -13.89
CA VAL A 17 -7.64 -3.60 -14.67
C VAL A 17 -8.45 -4.87 -14.94
N SER A 18 -7.78 -5.97 -15.30
CA SER A 18 -8.39 -7.28 -15.52
C SER A 18 -9.04 -7.80 -14.23
N PHE A 19 -8.32 -7.75 -13.11
CA PHE A 19 -8.80 -8.16 -11.80
C PHE A 19 -10.06 -7.39 -11.38
N ILE A 20 -10.05 -6.06 -11.47
CA ILE A 20 -11.20 -5.23 -11.10
C ILE A 20 -12.41 -5.54 -11.98
N ARG A 21 -12.21 -5.80 -13.28
CA ARG A 21 -13.28 -6.19 -14.19
C ARG A 21 -13.88 -7.55 -13.85
N HIS A 22 -13.06 -8.50 -13.45
CA HIS A 22 -13.54 -9.79 -12.95
C HIS A 22 -14.33 -9.60 -11.67
N TYR A 23 -13.75 -8.91 -10.70
CA TYR A 23 -14.34 -8.72 -9.37
C TYR A 23 -15.68 -7.98 -9.39
N ARG A 24 -15.93 -7.11 -10.38
CA ARG A 24 -17.17 -6.31 -10.48
C ARG A 24 -18.48 -7.12 -10.44
N HIS A 25 -18.43 -8.39 -10.79
CA HIS A 25 -19.59 -9.30 -10.74
C HIS A 25 -19.95 -9.71 -9.30
N HIS A 26 -19.05 -9.44 -8.35
CA HIS A 26 -19.19 -9.77 -6.93
C HIS A 26 -19.23 -8.51 -6.05
N GLY A 27 -19.05 -7.34 -6.64
CA GLY A 27 -19.05 -6.05 -5.95
C GLY A 27 -17.95 -5.12 -6.42
N THR A 28 -17.55 -4.19 -5.57
CA THR A 28 -16.47 -3.24 -5.86
C THR A 28 -15.29 -3.49 -4.92
N PRO A 29 -14.14 -3.93 -5.42
CA PRO A 29 -12.98 -4.24 -4.58
C PRO A 29 -12.38 -2.97 -3.99
N THR A 30 -11.74 -3.08 -2.83
CA THR A 30 -10.95 -1.99 -2.23
C THR A 30 -9.48 -2.28 -2.45
N ILE A 31 -8.85 -1.49 -3.30
CA ILE A 31 -7.41 -1.57 -3.60
C ILE A 31 -6.66 -0.74 -2.56
N ILE A 32 -5.63 -1.33 -1.98
CA ILE A 32 -4.71 -0.68 -1.03
C ILE A 32 -3.28 -0.66 -1.60
N GLY A 33 -2.27 -0.52 -0.76
CA GLY A 33 -0.87 -0.68 -1.16
C GLY A 33 -0.38 0.34 -2.19
N GLY A 34 0.50 -0.11 -3.07
CA GLY A 34 1.20 0.75 -4.03
C GLY A 34 0.30 1.30 -5.14
N TRP A 35 -0.68 0.53 -5.62
CA TRP A 35 -1.64 1.01 -6.61
C TRP A 35 -2.57 2.07 -6.04
N ALA A 36 -2.99 1.95 -4.77
CA ALA A 36 -3.77 2.99 -4.12
C ALA A 36 -2.98 4.31 -3.99
N VAL A 37 -1.68 4.25 -3.68
CA VAL A 37 -0.81 5.44 -3.70
C VAL A 37 -0.76 6.07 -5.08
N TRP A 38 -0.62 5.24 -6.13
CA TRP A 38 -0.58 5.69 -7.52
C TRP A 38 -1.88 6.38 -7.96
N PHE A 39 -3.02 5.96 -7.44
CA PHE A 39 -4.29 6.64 -7.73
C PHE A 39 -4.30 8.09 -7.26
N TYR A 40 -3.56 8.44 -6.22
CA TYR A 40 -3.41 9.81 -5.72
C TYR A 40 -2.22 10.54 -6.34
N ASN A 41 -1.11 9.84 -6.50
CA ASN A 41 0.14 10.41 -7.02
C ASN A 41 0.90 9.37 -7.86
N PRO A 42 0.82 9.45 -9.19
CA PRO A 42 1.43 8.47 -10.08
C PRO A 42 2.94 8.71 -10.21
N TYR A 43 3.70 8.46 -9.15
CA TYR A 43 5.15 8.66 -9.15
C TYR A 43 5.93 7.40 -9.56
N PHE A 44 5.49 6.21 -9.17
CA PHE A 44 6.23 4.96 -9.43
C PHE A 44 5.33 3.81 -9.91
N GLY A 45 4.19 3.56 -9.25
CA GLY A 45 3.31 2.42 -9.50
C GLY A 45 3.56 1.26 -8.52
N SER A 46 3.00 0.09 -8.84
CA SER A 46 3.19 -1.14 -8.08
C SER A 46 3.42 -2.33 -9.01
N ILE A 47 3.95 -3.42 -8.45
CA ILE A 47 4.05 -4.71 -9.13
C ILE A 47 2.91 -5.60 -8.65
N ASP A 48 2.71 -5.67 -7.35
CA ASP A 48 1.69 -6.49 -6.70
C ASP A 48 0.37 -5.75 -6.59
N ILE A 49 -0.74 -6.50 -6.54
CA ILE A 49 -2.09 -5.99 -6.35
C ILE A 49 -2.50 -6.29 -4.91
N ASP A 50 -2.49 -5.27 -4.07
CA ASP A 50 -2.96 -5.38 -2.69
C ASP A 50 -4.47 -5.09 -2.64
N VAL A 51 -5.28 -6.05 -2.20
CA VAL A 51 -6.74 -5.91 -2.15
C VAL A 51 -7.31 -6.30 -0.80
N VAL A 52 -8.28 -5.53 -0.33
CA VAL A 52 -9.01 -5.87 0.90
C VAL A 52 -10.51 -5.98 0.63
N GLY A 53 -11.16 -6.87 1.35
CA GLY A 53 -12.59 -7.12 1.17
C GLY A 53 -13.24 -7.83 2.35
N PRO A 54 -14.57 -8.02 2.30
CA PRO A 54 -15.31 -8.70 3.36
C PRO A 54 -15.02 -10.20 3.36
N SER A 55 -14.78 -10.76 4.53
CA SER A 55 -14.52 -12.19 4.71
C SER A 55 -15.81 -13.05 4.67
N TYR A 56 -16.94 -12.48 4.26
CA TYR A 56 -18.22 -13.17 4.35
C TYR A 56 -18.14 -14.60 3.80
N LYS A 57 -18.22 -15.59 4.69
CA LYS A 57 -18.16 -17.05 4.40
C LYS A 57 -17.00 -17.49 3.49
N GLY A 58 -15.88 -16.77 3.49
CA GLY A 58 -14.73 -17.03 2.62
C GLY A 58 -14.96 -16.68 1.14
N GLU A 59 -16.08 -16.05 0.79
CA GLU A 59 -16.40 -15.68 -0.59
C GLU A 59 -15.36 -14.74 -1.21
N PHE A 60 -14.85 -13.81 -0.42
CA PHE A 60 -13.79 -12.90 -0.87
C PHE A 60 -12.55 -13.66 -1.40
N TYR A 61 -12.05 -14.61 -0.61
CA TYR A 61 -10.88 -15.40 -1.03
C TYR A 61 -11.20 -16.32 -2.20
N ARG A 62 -12.39 -16.93 -2.24
CA ARG A 62 -12.84 -17.77 -3.35
C ARG A 62 -12.85 -17.00 -4.68
N ILE A 63 -13.27 -15.74 -4.68
CA ILE A 63 -13.23 -14.88 -5.88
C ILE A 63 -11.79 -14.64 -6.34
N ILE A 64 -10.86 -14.42 -5.40
CA ILE A 64 -9.44 -14.24 -5.70
C ILE A 64 -8.86 -15.53 -6.31
N GLU A 65 -9.07 -16.65 -5.66
CA GLU A 65 -8.61 -17.98 -6.12
C GLU A 65 -9.16 -18.33 -7.52
N GLU A 66 -10.44 -18.04 -7.77
CA GLU A 66 -11.06 -18.23 -9.09
C GLU A 66 -10.38 -17.36 -10.16
N TYR A 67 -10.09 -16.09 -9.82
CA TYR A 67 -9.36 -15.21 -10.72
C TYR A 67 -7.95 -15.74 -10.99
N GLU A 68 -7.20 -16.07 -9.96
CA GLU A 68 -5.84 -16.59 -10.06
C GLU A 68 -5.79 -17.85 -10.93
N HIS A 69 -6.67 -18.81 -10.67
CA HIS A 69 -6.76 -20.06 -11.44
C HIS A 69 -7.04 -19.81 -12.93
N THR A 70 -7.93 -18.85 -13.25
CA THR A 70 -8.32 -18.57 -14.64
C THR A 70 -7.34 -17.65 -15.39
N HIS A 71 -6.46 -16.95 -14.68
CA HIS A 71 -5.56 -15.94 -15.26
C HIS A 71 -4.07 -16.34 -15.20
N GLY A 72 -3.79 -17.62 -14.96
CA GLY A 72 -2.44 -18.19 -15.10
C GLY A 72 -1.51 -17.92 -13.91
N TYR A 73 -2.07 -17.70 -12.73
CA TYR A 73 -1.30 -17.73 -11.50
C TYR A 73 -0.93 -19.17 -11.15
N GLN A 74 0.24 -19.34 -10.58
CA GLN A 74 0.77 -20.63 -10.17
C GLN A 74 1.14 -20.58 -8.71
N THR A 75 0.67 -21.57 -7.94
CA THR A 75 1.05 -21.71 -6.55
C THR A 75 2.45 -22.32 -6.49
N ALA A 76 3.42 -21.59 -6.00
CA ALA A 76 4.73 -22.15 -5.70
C ALA A 76 4.65 -22.97 -4.40
N PRO A 77 5.38 -24.11 -4.26
CA PRO A 77 5.28 -24.94 -3.06
C PRO A 77 5.71 -24.25 -1.76
N THR A 78 6.58 -23.26 -1.85
CA THR A 78 6.98 -22.32 -0.78
C THR A 78 7.66 -21.13 -1.43
N ASP A 79 7.50 -19.94 -0.86
CA ASP A 79 8.33 -18.82 -1.29
C ASP A 79 9.80 -19.01 -0.85
N LEU A 80 10.71 -18.21 -1.36
CA LEU A 80 12.13 -18.17 -0.99
C LEU A 80 12.37 -17.94 0.52
N PHE A 81 11.34 -17.64 1.30
CA PHE A 81 11.39 -17.24 2.69
C PHE A 81 10.67 -18.21 3.63
N GLY A 82 10.15 -19.34 3.11
CA GLY A 82 9.42 -20.33 3.91
C GLY A 82 8.03 -19.88 4.37
N VAL A 83 7.44 -18.91 3.67
CA VAL A 83 6.05 -18.47 3.88
C VAL A 83 5.13 -19.34 3.01
N GLU A 84 3.89 -19.57 3.46
CA GLU A 84 2.88 -20.29 2.68
C GLU A 84 2.76 -19.72 1.26
N ALA A 85 2.66 -20.61 0.30
CA ALA A 85 2.68 -20.30 -1.12
C ALA A 85 1.59 -19.28 -1.48
N ILE A 86 2.02 -18.10 -1.86
CA ILE A 86 1.16 -17.12 -2.54
C ILE A 86 1.20 -17.46 -4.03
N ALA A 87 0.02 -17.50 -4.65
CA ALA A 87 -0.03 -17.70 -6.09
C ALA A 87 0.61 -16.51 -6.82
N SER A 88 1.54 -16.79 -7.70
CA SER A 88 2.24 -15.74 -8.48
C SER A 88 2.09 -15.99 -9.99
N LYS A 89 2.14 -14.90 -10.75
CA LYS A 89 2.08 -14.91 -12.21
C LYS A 89 3.38 -14.36 -12.79
N PRO A 90 4.12 -15.14 -13.62
CA PRO A 90 5.33 -14.65 -14.24
C PRO A 90 5.01 -13.55 -15.27
N ILE A 91 5.76 -12.46 -15.21
CA ILE A 91 5.68 -11.39 -16.19
C ILE A 91 6.77 -11.60 -17.23
N ILE A 92 6.34 -11.73 -18.50
CA ILE A 92 7.21 -11.94 -19.64
C ILE A 92 7.29 -10.64 -20.44
N SER A 93 8.49 -10.17 -20.72
CA SER A 93 8.77 -9.05 -21.61
C SER A 93 9.83 -9.48 -22.63
N GLU A 94 9.56 -9.28 -23.90
CA GLU A 94 10.49 -9.67 -25.01
C GLU A 94 10.96 -11.14 -24.91
N GLY A 95 10.05 -12.05 -24.52
CA GLY A 95 10.33 -13.47 -24.36
C GLY A 95 11.14 -13.86 -23.13
N LYS A 96 11.45 -12.93 -22.24
CA LYS A 96 12.18 -13.18 -20.99
C LYS A 96 11.32 -12.89 -19.77
N LYS A 97 11.45 -13.74 -18.74
CA LYS A 97 10.84 -13.46 -17.43
C LYS A 97 11.55 -12.26 -16.78
N VAL A 98 10.79 -11.20 -16.50
CA VAL A 98 11.30 -9.97 -15.88
C VAL A 98 10.91 -9.84 -14.40
N GLY A 99 10.03 -10.69 -13.92
CA GLY A 99 9.61 -10.75 -12.53
C GLY A 99 8.34 -11.58 -12.36
N ASP A 100 7.85 -11.64 -11.15
CA ASP A 100 6.58 -12.21 -10.77
C ASP A 100 5.65 -11.14 -10.21
N MET A 101 4.37 -11.37 -10.28
CA MET A 101 3.31 -10.53 -9.74
C MET A 101 2.38 -11.38 -8.88
N GLU A 102 1.91 -10.80 -7.79
CA GLU A 102 1.06 -11.44 -6.80
C GLU A 102 -0.21 -10.61 -6.57
N ILE A 103 -1.28 -11.29 -6.14
CA ILE A 103 -2.47 -10.64 -5.58
C ILE A 103 -2.44 -10.87 -4.07
N ASP A 104 -2.14 -9.80 -3.34
CA ASP A 104 -2.08 -9.84 -1.88
C ASP A 104 -3.45 -9.51 -1.31
N ALA A 105 -4.19 -10.55 -0.92
CA ALA A 105 -5.57 -10.44 -0.47
C ALA A 105 -5.68 -10.56 1.05
N CYS A 106 -6.37 -9.60 1.67
CA CYS A 106 -6.62 -9.62 3.10
C CYS A 106 -8.06 -9.25 3.42
N SER A 107 -8.74 -10.05 4.25
CA SER A 107 -10.08 -9.69 4.67
C SER A 107 -10.07 -8.53 5.68
N PHE A 108 -11.17 -7.76 5.71
CA PHE A 108 -11.34 -6.69 6.70
C PHE A 108 -11.26 -7.20 8.15
N GLU A 109 -11.67 -8.45 8.36
CA GLU A 109 -11.78 -9.11 9.65
C GLU A 109 -10.58 -10.03 9.95
N GLN A 110 -9.53 -10.02 9.11
CA GLN A 110 -8.37 -10.91 9.29
C GLN A 110 -7.72 -10.67 10.67
N PRO A 111 -7.71 -11.68 11.55
CA PRO A 111 -7.07 -11.56 12.85
C PRO A 111 -5.58 -11.21 12.73
N GLY A 112 -5.12 -10.28 13.55
CA GLY A 112 -3.71 -9.89 13.60
C GLY A 112 -3.21 -8.99 12.47
N ALA A 113 -3.89 -8.93 11.32
CA ALA A 113 -3.43 -8.13 10.18
C ALA A 113 -3.33 -6.62 10.50
N GLY A 114 -4.15 -6.14 11.42
CA GLY A 114 -4.11 -4.75 11.89
C GLY A 114 -3.12 -4.48 13.02
N GLU A 115 -2.53 -5.49 13.66
CA GLU A 115 -1.61 -5.34 14.79
C GLU A 115 -0.25 -4.79 14.36
N PHE A 116 0.39 -3.95 15.20
CA PHE A 116 1.76 -3.53 14.97
C PHE A 116 2.73 -4.57 15.52
N HIS A 117 3.81 -4.86 14.79
CA HIS A 117 4.80 -5.87 15.19
C HIS A 117 5.58 -5.47 16.45
N GLU A 118 5.80 -4.18 16.68
CA GLU A 118 6.51 -3.67 17.84
C GLU A 118 5.64 -3.63 19.12
N ASP A 119 4.32 -3.50 18.94
CA ASP A 119 3.34 -3.50 20.04
C ASP A 119 1.96 -3.96 19.52
N ARG A 120 1.61 -5.20 19.80
CA ARG A 120 0.36 -5.83 19.33
C ARG A 120 -0.90 -5.24 19.98
N SER A 121 -0.77 -4.43 21.03
CA SER A 121 -1.91 -3.68 21.57
C SER A 121 -2.33 -2.51 20.69
N LEU A 122 -1.41 -2.02 19.85
CA LEU A 122 -1.69 -0.99 18.86
C LEU A 122 -2.23 -1.64 17.58
N THR A 123 -3.38 -1.13 17.11
CA THR A 123 -4.05 -1.73 15.93
C THR A 123 -4.52 -0.69 14.93
N LEU A 124 -4.39 -1.05 13.66
CA LEU A 124 -4.92 -0.30 12.52
C LEU A 124 -5.60 -1.28 11.53
N PRO A 125 -6.83 -1.74 11.83
CA PRO A 125 -7.49 -2.79 11.05
C PRO A 125 -7.95 -2.29 9.69
N TYR A 126 -7.98 -3.18 8.70
CA TYR A 126 -8.45 -2.87 7.35
C TYR A 126 -9.95 -2.55 7.28
N SER A 127 -10.75 -2.99 8.28
CA SER A 127 -12.17 -2.64 8.41
C SER A 127 -12.43 -1.13 8.47
N LEU A 128 -11.43 -0.32 8.83
CA LEU A 128 -11.49 1.14 8.74
C LEU A 128 -11.86 1.65 7.34
N CYS A 129 -11.58 0.89 6.28
CA CYS A 129 -12.01 1.22 4.92
C CYS A 129 -13.53 1.29 4.78
N ASN A 130 -14.30 0.63 5.66
CA ASN A 130 -15.76 0.65 5.63
C ASN A 130 -16.38 1.82 6.38
N GLU A 131 -15.60 2.54 7.18
CA GLU A 131 -16.11 3.70 7.90
C GLU A 131 -16.40 4.87 6.94
N PRO A 132 -17.44 5.67 7.21
CA PRO A 132 -17.79 6.82 6.40
C PRO A 132 -16.61 7.78 6.22
N GLY A 133 -16.37 8.22 4.99
CA GLY A 133 -15.27 9.13 4.67
C GLY A 133 -13.89 8.51 4.53
N ASN A 134 -13.73 7.22 4.87
CA ASN A 134 -12.44 6.53 4.83
C ASN A 134 -12.12 5.86 3.50
N LYS A 135 -13.02 5.86 2.52
CA LYS A 135 -12.75 5.36 1.17
C LYS A 135 -13.18 6.33 0.09
N ARG A 136 -12.59 6.19 -1.09
CA ARG A 136 -12.89 6.95 -2.29
C ARG A 136 -13.16 6.01 -3.45
N GLU A 137 -14.15 6.35 -4.26
CA GLU A 137 -14.35 5.68 -5.53
C GLU A 137 -13.28 6.12 -6.52
N VAL A 138 -12.70 5.14 -7.23
CA VAL A 138 -11.67 5.34 -8.23
C VAL A 138 -12.13 4.75 -9.55
N LYS A 139 -12.29 5.59 -10.56
CA LYS A 139 -12.64 5.20 -11.91
C LYS A 139 -11.38 5.08 -12.76
N ILE A 140 -10.93 3.84 -12.99
CA ILE A 140 -9.72 3.56 -13.77
C ILE A 140 -10.03 3.60 -15.28
N ALA A 141 -11.18 3.05 -15.68
CA ALA A 141 -11.71 3.06 -17.04
C ALA A 141 -13.24 3.15 -17.00
N ARG A 142 -13.90 3.21 -18.17
CA ARG A 142 -15.35 3.36 -18.27
C ARG A 142 -16.12 2.28 -17.47
N ASP A 143 -15.63 1.05 -17.50
CA ASP A 143 -16.22 -0.16 -16.91
C ASP A 143 -15.38 -0.74 -15.76
N CYS A 144 -14.44 0.05 -15.24
CA CYS A 144 -13.47 -0.40 -14.25
C CYS A 144 -13.44 0.58 -13.08
N VAL A 145 -14.16 0.23 -12.01
CA VAL A 145 -14.31 1.02 -10.78
C VAL A 145 -13.86 0.19 -9.59
N CYS A 146 -13.09 0.78 -8.70
CA CYS A 146 -12.71 0.22 -7.41
C CYS A 146 -12.83 1.27 -6.31
N TYR A 147 -12.64 0.86 -5.07
CA TYR A 147 -12.39 1.78 -3.97
C TYR A 147 -10.90 1.85 -3.64
N ALA A 148 -10.48 2.96 -3.08
CA ALA A 148 -9.21 3.12 -2.39
C ALA A 148 -9.45 3.75 -1.02
N PRO A 149 -8.62 3.50 0.00
CA PRO A 149 -8.70 4.23 1.26
C PRO A 149 -8.57 5.73 1.02
N SER A 150 -9.18 6.56 1.87
CA SER A 150 -8.91 8.00 1.85
C SER A 150 -7.39 8.24 1.96
N LYS A 151 -6.92 9.36 1.44
CA LYS A 151 -5.48 9.67 1.44
C LYS A 151 -4.88 9.64 2.85
N ALA A 152 -5.66 10.07 3.85
CA ALA A 152 -5.29 10.03 5.26
C ALA A 152 -5.17 8.58 5.78
N LEU A 153 -6.19 7.74 5.55
CA LEU A 153 -6.16 6.34 5.98
C LEU A 153 -5.04 5.54 5.26
N LEU A 154 -4.86 5.78 3.97
CA LEU A 154 -3.78 5.14 3.21
C LEU A 154 -2.40 5.54 3.75
N THR A 155 -2.22 6.80 4.15
CA THR A 155 -0.99 7.24 4.82
C THR A 155 -0.77 6.47 6.12
N MET A 156 -1.81 6.25 6.93
CA MET A 156 -1.71 5.45 8.15
C MET A 156 -1.34 3.99 7.86
N PHE A 157 -1.92 3.36 6.83
CA PHE A 157 -1.51 2.00 6.43
C PHE A 157 -0.04 1.95 6.00
N LYS A 158 0.46 2.97 5.30
CA LYS A 158 1.87 3.05 4.93
C LYS A 158 2.79 3.33 6.14
N VAL A 159 2.33 4.12 7.11
CA VAL A 159 3.04 4.29 8.40
C VAL A 159 3.16 2.95 9.12
N LYS A 160 2.06 2.17 9.21
CA LYS A 160 2.09 0.83 9.79
C LYS A 160 3.09 -0.08 9.07
N ALA A 161 2.99 -0.20 7.74
CA ALA A 161 3.87 -1.06 6.96
C ALA A 161 5.36 -0.68 7.12
N TYR A 162 5.67 0.63 7.12
CA TYR A 162 7.02 1.13 7.38
C TYR A 162 7.53 0.73 8.76
N ARG A 163 6.70 0.90 9.81
CA ARG A 163 7.05 0.57 11.20
C ARG A 163 7.28 -0.93 11.37
N ASP A 164 6.36 -1.75 10.93
CA ASP A 164 6.44 -3.21 11.06
C ASP A 164 7.70 -3.76 10.40
N ARG A 165 7.97 -3.39 9.15
CA ARG A 165 9.17 -3.81 8.42
C ARG A 165 10.45 -3.27 9.05
N SER A 166 10.44 -2.04 9.52
CA SER A 166 11.59 -1.44 10.23
C SER A 166 11.86 -2.14 11.56
N TYR A 167 10.80 -2.52 12.29
CA TYR A 167 10.91 -3.30 13.51
C TYR A 167 11.48 -4.70 13.23
N ASP A 168 10.96 -5.41 12.21
CA ASP A 168 11.47 -6.73 11.85
C ASP A 168 12.95 -6.70 11.47
N ILE A 169 13.40 -5.68 10.72
CA ILE A 169 14.82 -5.49 10.42
C ILE A 169 15.64 -5.29 11.70
N ARG A 170 15.18 -4.45 12.64
CA ARG A 170 15.92 -4.19 13.88
C ARG A 170 15.96 -5.40 14.82
N SER A 171 14.83 -6.10 14.95
CA SER A 171 14.67 -7.19 15.93
C SER A 171 15.19 -8.54 15.44
N LYS A 172 15.12 -8.80 14.14
CA LYS A 172 15.42 -10.11 13.55
C LYS A 172 16.51 -10.07 12.46
N GLY A 173 16.95 -8.87 12.04
CA GLY A 173 17.83 -8.71 10.88
C GLY A 173 19.16 -9.46 10.99
N ALA A 174 19.70 -9.62 12.19
CA ALA A 174 20.96 -10.36 12.40
C ALA A 174 20.85 -11.87 12.12
N THR A 175 19.65 -12.44 12.25
CA THR A 175 19.37 -13.87 12.04
C THR A 175 18.58 -14.15 10.77
N MET A 176 18.21 -13.10 10.05
CA MET A 176 17.37 -13.18 8.84
C MET A 176 18.20 -13.63 7.64
N ASN A 177 17.56 -14.37 6.73
CA ASN A 177 18.14 -14.67 5.42
C ASN A 177 18.55 -13.34 4.72
N PRO A 178 19.77 -13.24 4.16
CA PRO A 178 20.28 -12.02 3.52
C PRO A 178 19.38 -11.47 2.40
N GLU A 179 18.80 -12.33 1.58
CA GLU A 179 17.91 -11.92 0.49
C GLU A 179 16.62 -11.29 1.03
N ARG A 180 16.03 -11.90 2.07
CA ARG A 180 14.87 -11.34 2.77
C ARG A 180 15.19 -10.00 3.43
N LEU A 181 16.38 -9.86 4.02
CA LEU A 181 16.81 -8.60 4.60
C LEU A 181 16.93 -7.48 3.55
N VAL A 182 17.49 -7.79 2.38
CA VAL A 182 17.59 -6.86 1.25
C VAL A 182 16.18 -6.49 0.75
N TRP A 183 15.30 -7.47 0.59
CA TRP A 183 13.92 -7.27 0.20
C TRP A 183 13.18 -6.36 1.19
N LEU A 184 13.26 -6.62 2.51
CA LEU A 184 12.64 -5.78 3.54
C LEU A 184 13.15 -4.35 3.50
N ARG A 185 14.46 -4.14 3.35
CA ARG A 185 15.06 -2.79 3.21
C ARG A 185 14.49 -2.05 2.00
N THR A 186 14.33 -2.75 0.88
CA THR A 186 13.72 -2.18 -0.34
C THR A 186 12.25 -1.79 -0.10
N LYS A 187 11.49 -2.65 0.59
CA LYS A 187 10.08 -2.35 0.93
C LYS A 187 9.97 -1.18 1.93
N VAL A 188 10.86 -1.07 2.93
CA VAL A 188 10.92 0.08 3.86
C VAL A 188 11.19 1.39 3.11
N ALA A 189 12.17 1.38 2.20
CA ALA A 189 12.47 2.56 1.36
C ALA A 189 11.28 2.93 0.48
N LYS A 190 10.58 1.94 -0.09
CA LYS A 190 9.36 2.17 -0.88
C LYS A 190 8.23 2.74 -0.03
N ASP A 191 7.97 2.22 1.17
CA ASP A 191 6.92 2.75 2.05
C ASP A 191 7.22 4.20 2.46
N ALA A 192 8.47 4.54 2.74
CA ALA A 192 8.87 5.91 3.02
C ALA A 192 8.59 6.84 1.82
N THR A 193 8.91 6.42 0.60
CA THR A 193 8.61 7.19 -0.62
C THR A 193 7.12 7.28 -0.91
N ASP A 194 6.34 6.22 -0.64
CA ASP A 194 4.88 6.22 -0.75
C ASP A 194 4.26 7.26 0.20
N ILE A 195 4.74 7.33 1.45
CA ILE A 195 4.30 8.35 2.43
C ILE A 195 4.62 9.76 1.92
N ILE A 196 5.83 10.00 1.42
CA ILE A 196 6.20 11.29 0.85
C ILE A 196 5.28 11.64 -0.33
N ALA A 197 5.00 10.69 -1.21
CA ALA A 197 4.11 10.87 -2.36
C ALA A 197 2.68 11.25 -1.94
N LEU A 198 2.16 10.65 -0.86
CA LEU A 198 0.84 10.99 -0.31
C LEU A 198 0.82 12.37 0.36
N LEU A 199 1.91 12.77 1.00
CA LEU A 199 2.03 14.07 1.67
C LEU A 199 2.36 15.22 0.71
N ASP A 200 2.88 14.94 -0.50
CA ASP A 200 3.26 15.97 -1.46
C ASP A 200 2.04 16.73 -1.98
N PRO A 201 1.87 18.03 -1.66
CA PRO A 201 0.74 18.83 -2.11
C PRO A 201 0.74 19.07 -3.62
N ARG A 202 1.86 18.80 -4.29
CA ARG A 202 2.04 18.93 -5.74
C ARG A 202 1.87 17.60 -6.48
N GLY A 203 1.65 16.50 -5.75
CA GLY A 203 1.32 15.20 -6.33
C GLY A 203 0.04 15.33 -7.16
N ARG A 204 0.19 15.59 -8.47
CA ARG A 204 -0.92 15.81 -9.40
C ARG A 204 -0.89 14.76 -10.50
N GLY A 205 -2.05 14.53 -11.09
CA GLY A 205 -2.19 13.61 -12.23
C GLY A 205 -2.65 12.22 -11.83
N GLY A 206 -2.95 11.99 -10.56
CA GLY A 206 -3.64 10.79 -10.09
C GLY A 206 -5.11 10.75 -10.55
N LEU A 207 -5.72 9.60 -10.42
CA LEU A 207 -7.14 9.38 -10.73
C LEU A 207 -8.05 10.01 -9.68
N VAL A 208 -7.54 10.20 -8.45
CA VAL A 208 -8.22 10.84 -7.34
C VAL A 208 -7.57 12.18 -7.05
N GLY A 209 -8.33 13.26 -7.20
CA GLY A 209 -7.83 14.63 -7.03
C GLY A 209 -7.77 15.14 -5.59
N ASP A 210 -7.99 14.27 -4.60
CA ASP A 210 -8.11 14.67 -3.20
C ASP A 210 -6.81 15.24 -2.64
N LYS A 211 -6.93 16.35 -1.92
CA LYS A 211 -5.84 16.86 -1.08
C LYS A 211 -5.72 16.01 0.18
N MET A 212 -4.54 16.04 0.81
CA MET A 212 -4.36 15.44 2.13
C MET A 212 -5.25 16.16 3.15
N ASP A 213 -6.11 15.39 3.82
CA ASP A 213 -6.83 15.84 5.01
C ASP A 213 -6.02 15.51 6.28
N TYR A 214 -5.27 16.48 6.75
CA TYR A 214 -4.43 16.33 7.94
C TYR A 214 -5.28 16.21 9.22
N GLY A 215 -6.49 16.79 9.24
CA GLY A 215 -7.44 16.65 10.35
C GLY A 215 -7.93 15.21 10.48
N GLN A 216 -8.32 14.58 9.37
CA GLN A 216 -8.70 13.16 9.31
C GLN A 216 -7.50 12.26 9.69
N LEU A 217 -6.30 12.56 9.21
CA LEU A 217 -5.08 11.81 9.56
C LEU A 217 -4.87 11.78 11.08
N ARG A 218 -4.94 12.94 11.73
CA ARG A 218 -4.84 13.03 13.19
C ARG A 218 -5.99 12.32 13.90
N GLN A 219 -7.22 12.48 13.41
CA GLN A 219 -8.39 11.85 14.02
C GLN A 219 -8.26 10.32 14.03
N ILE A 220 -7.82 9.71 12.92
CA ILE A 220 -7.56 8.27 12.83
C ILE A 220 -6.45 7.89 13.82
N ALA A 221 -5.32 8.61 13.82
CA ALA A 221 -4.20 8.34 14.71
C ALA A 221 -4.62 8.43 16.20
N LYS A 222 -5.38 9.47 16.57
CA LYS A 222 -5.87 9.66 17.94
C LYS A 222 -6.84 8.58 18.38
N ALA A 223 -7.81 8.24 17.55
CA ALA A 223 -8.82 7.22 17.85
C ALA A 223 -8.20 5.83 18.08
N ARG A 224 -6.98 5.60 17.62
CA ARG A 224 -6.24 4.33 17.71
C ARG A 224 -5.02 4.41 18.66
N GLY A 225 -4.83 5.52 19.39
CA GLY A 225 -3.66 5.70 20.25
C GLY A 225 -2.32 5.82 19.51
N LEU A 226 -2.35 6.14 18.21
CA LEU A 226 -1.19 6.13 17.32
C LEU A 226 -0.57 7.52 17.08
N GLU A 227 -1.02 8.57 17.80
CA GLU A 227 -0.56 9.96 17.51
C GLU A 227 0.96 10.11 17.66
N ALA A 228 1.54 9.63 18.75
CA ALA A 228 2.97 9.74 19.00
C ALA A 228 3.78 8.97 17.95
N LEU A 229 3.39 7.71 17.70
CA LEU A 229 4.02 6.84 16.69
C LEU A 229 3.94 7.44 15.29
N THR A 230 2.77 7.96 14.90
CA THR A 230 2.57 8.58 13.59
C THR A 230 3.46 9.81 13.44
N LYS A 231 3.47 10.68 14.43
CA LYS A 231 4.30 11.90 14.44
C LYS A 231 5.78 11.58 14.31
N GLU A 232 6.29 10.66 15.13
CA GLU A 232 7.69 10.19 15.09
C GLU A 232 8.04 9.66 13.70
N THR A 233 7.20 8.77 13.15
CA THR A 233 7.45 8.14 11.86
C THR A 233 7.48 9.15 10.72
N LEU A 234 6.50 10.05 10.67
CA LEU A 234 6.45 11.10 9.64
C LEU A 234 7.62 12.06 9.77
N GLY A 235 8.03 12.41 10.99
CA GLY A 235 9.21 13.23 11.25
C GLY A 235 10.49 12.59 10.74
N ALA A 236 10.71 11.31 11.04
CA ALA A 236 11.87 10.55 10.59
C ALA A 236 11.92 10.45 9.05
N ILE A 237 10.80 10.13 8.41
CA ILE A 237 10.74 10.00 6.94
C ILE A 237 10.99 11.35 6.25
N LEU A 238 10.38 12.43 6.71
CA LEU A 238 10.58 13.78 6.14
C LEU A 238 11.95 14.38 6.46
N GLY A 239 12.69 13.80 7.39
CA GLY A 239 14.11 14.10 7.67
C GLY A 239 15.09 13.25 6.86
N SER A 240 14.64 12.14 6.25
CA SER A 240 15.51 11.23 5.51
C SER A 240 15.84 11.75 4.11
N LYS A 241 17.13 12.09 3.89
CA LYS A 241 17.63 12.46 2.56
C LYS A 241 17.46 11.34 1.54
N GLU A 242 17.66 10.08 1.97
CA GLU A 242 17.53 8.89 1.11
C GLU A 242 16.11 8.73 0.59
N ALA A 243 15.11 8.84 1.48
CA ALA A 243 13.71 8.75 1.10
C ALA A 243 13.30 9.88 0.13
N LEU A 244 13.76 11.09 0.37
CA LEU A 244 13.51 12.25 -0.49
C LEU A 244 14.16 12.10 -1.87
N VAL A 245 15.39 11.61 -1.93
CA VAL A 245 16.08 11.31 -3.20
C VAL A 245 15.37 10.20 -3.96
N SER A 246 14.98 9.12 -3.26
CA SER A 246 14.28 7.98 -3.86
C SER A 246 12.90 8.37 -4.41
N TYR A 247 12.22 9.34 -3.82
CA TYR A 247 10.97 9.88 -4.38
C TYR A 247 11.19 10.59 -5.72
N GLY A 248 12.39 11.14 -5.96
CA GLY A 248 12.82 11.69 -7.26
C GLY A 248 12.11 12.97 -7.70
N LYS A 249 11.31 13.60 -6.84
CA LYS A 249 10.62 14.88 -7.08
C LYS A 249 10.91 15.86 -5.95
N THR A 250 10.97 17.15 -6.28
CA THR A 250 11.13 18.18 -5.26
C THR A 250 9.84 18.33 -4.44
N VAL A 251 9.93 18.15 -3.14
CA VAL A 251 8.80 18.31 -2.21
C VAL A 251 8.93 19.65 -1.46
N ASN A 252 7.84 20.35 -1.28
CA ASN A 252 7.81 21.51 -0.39
C ASN A 252 7.71 21.06 1.08
N LEU A 253 8.84 20.62 1.63
CA LEU A 253 8.93 20.12 3.00
C LEU A 253 8.45 21.14 4.04
N ARG A 254 8.70 22.45 3.81
CA ARG A 254 8.23 23.49 4.72
C ARG A 254 6.70 23.52 4.81
N ALA A 255 6.00 23.43 3.67
CA ALA A 255 4.55 23.39 3.64
C ALA A 255 3.99 22.11 4.28
N VAL A 256 4.59 20.94 3.99
CA VAL A 256 4.19 19.67 4.58
C VAL A 256 4.37 19.68 6.11
N LYS A 257 5.54 20.10 6.59
CA LYS A 257 5.83 20.19 8.03
C LYS A 257 4.92 21.21 8.74
N ALA A 258 4.62 22.35 8.13
CA ALA A 258 3.69 23.32 8.68
C ALA A 258 2.27 22.74 8.82
N SER A 259 1.79 22.02 7.80
CA SER A 259 0.48 21.35 7.85
C SER A 259 0.41 20.24 8.90
N LEU A 260 1.46 19.43 9.04
CA LEU A 260 1.55 18.44 10.10
C LEU A 260 1.65 19.10 11.48
N GLY A 261 2.42 20.18 11.61
CA GLY A 261 2.57 20.97 12.84
C GLY A 261 1.27 21.58 13.32
N SER A 262 0.35 21.93 12.42
CA SER A 262 -0.97 22.43 12.80
C SER A 262 -1.88 21.39 13.48
N VAL A 263 -1.61 20.10 13.28
CA VAL A 263 -2.43 18.99 13.82
C VAL A 263 -1.70 18.11 14.83
N PHE A 264 -0.38 17.95 14.71
CA PHE A 264 0.47 17.15 15.62
C PHE A 264 1.45 18.07 16.37
N HIS A 265 1.03 18.78 17.40
CA HIS A 265 1.89 19.69 18.17
C HIS A 265 2.73 18.97 19.23
N PRO A 266 4.00 19.38 19.43
CA PRO A 266 4.90 20.03 18.49
C PRO A 266 5.33 19.04 17.40
N PHE A 267 5.42 19.50 16.16
CA PHE A 267 5.99 18.71 15.06
C PHE A 267 7.38 19.28 14.74
N GLY A 268 8.41 18.51 15.09
CA GLY A 268 9.80 18.92 14.96
C GLY A 268 10.35 18.84 13.55
#